data_53a1fcd77e830b3d946c1040e85d207f
#
_entry.id   53a1fcd77e830b3d946c1040e85d207f
#
_cell.length_a   1.000
_cell.length_b   1.000
_cell.length_c   1.000
_cell.angle_alpha   90.00
_cell.angle_beta   90.00
_cell.angle_gamma   90.00
#
_symmetry.space_group_name_H-M   'P 1'
#
loop_
_entity.id
_entity.type
_entity.pdbx_description
1 polymer ?
#
loop_
_entity_poly.entity_id
_entity_poly.type
_entity_poly.pdbx_seq_one_letter_code
_entity_poly.pdbx_strand_id
1 'polypeptide(L)'
;MLTRFTDSLFQLIQSLEKAEKRNFKLFIKRSSGNENLKIVELFDALDKLQEYDEAVLLKKLSSIRKPQLSNIKVHLYKQLLASLRILKSADSIDMQLNEQLDHARILYNKGLYLQSLKILEKLKETAKHHNKFNFLTQVISWEKKIESLHISRAMQDRGELLSSEALEVNARVDMVARLSNLALRLYSWYIKNGHARNEKDEIGVKKFLKSNLPVNAHLQTGFYERMYLYQSYCWYAFIRQDFLMYYRYAQKWVAIFHENPLMIRVETGYYIKGIHNLLNAHFDLKNYQKFEIDLQHFKKFAKTSVAVQHDNHRIQTFVYITSALINQHIMLGTFAQGLKEVPLIESKLKEYSLFLDSHRILVLNYKIASLYFGNGDFDISIDYLQKIIYGNDSMRDDLQCYARLMHLMAHYELGNFEIIDSLIRSVYRFMSKKENLTIVEQEMFKFLRNSFQVHRQKLKPAFQELLVSLKKLEKNRFQTRSFAYLDIISWIESKLMDKPMSQVINEKYLQHKKRIYNS
;
A
#
# COMPACT_ATOMS: atom_id res chain seq x y z
N MET A 1 -4.44 0.16 -20.01
CA MET A 1 -3.35 -0.62 -20.65
C MET A 1 -3.42 -2.02 -20.11
N LEU A 2 -3.75 -2.99 -20.98
CA LEU A 2 -3.70 -4.42 -20.66
C LEU A 2 -2.27 -4.72 -20.19
N THR A 3 -2.13 -5.36 -19.05
CA THR A 3 -0.90 -6.07 -18.68
C THR A 3 -0.63 -7.09 -19.78
N ARG A 4 0.12 -6.69 -20.83
CA ARG A 4 0.75 -7.66 -21.72
C ARG A 4 1.50 -8.61 -20.79
N PHE A 5 1.31 -9.91 -20.99
CA PHE A 5 2.11 -10.96 -20.35
C PHE A 5 3.58 -10.71 -20.73
N THR A 6 4.24 -9.85 -19.98
CA THR A 6 5.64 -9.58 -20.16
C THR A 6 6.39 -10.78 -19.60
N ASP A 7 7.35 -11.26 -20.34
CA ASP A 7 8.22 -12.37 -19.93
C ASP A 7 8.87 -12.06 -18.58
N SER A 8 8.78 -12.98 -17.63
CA SER A 8 9.28 -12.78 -16.25
C SER A 8 10.79 -12.55 -16.18
N LEU A 9 11.56 -13.17 -17.10
CA LEU A 9 13.00 -12.95 -17.19
C LEU A 9 13.30 -11.54 -17.71
N PHE A 10 12.56 -11.08 -18.71
CA PHE A 10 12.68 -9.72 -19.23
C PHE A 10 12.38 -8.68 -18.14
N GLN A 11 11.30 -8.87 -17.38
CA GLN A 11 10.98 -7.99 -16.25
C GLN A 11 12.10 -7.96 -15.20
N LEU A 12 12.67 -9.12 -14.84
CA LEU A 12 13.78 -9.18 -13.90
C LEU A 12 15.00 -8.41 -14.43
N ILE A 13 15.38 -8.60 -15.70
CA ILE A 13 16.54 -7.92 -16.31
C ILE A 13 16.32 -6.40 -16.38
N GLN A 14 15.11 -5.94 -16.74
CA GLN A 14 14.78 -4.51 -16.78
C GLN A 14 14.77 -3.87 -15.37
N SER A 15 14.49 -4.64 -14.32
CA SER A 15 14.54 -4.16 -12.94
C SER A 15 15.95 -4.01 -12.38
N LEU A 16 16.98 -4.59 -13.00
CA LEU A 16 18.34 -4.60 -12.49
C LEU A 16 19.00 -3.23 -12.59
N GLU A 17 19.68 -2.82 -11.52
CA GLU A 17 20.56 -1.66 -11.50
C GLU A 17 21.86 -1.91 -12.31
N LYS A 18 22.53 -0.85 -12.74
CA LYS A 18 23.81 -0.96 -13.49
C LYS A 18 24.87 -1.79 -12.74
N ALA A 19 24.95 -1.62 -11.41
CA ALA A 19 25.86 -2.38 -10.56
C ALA A 19 25.52 -3.88 -10.53
N GLU A 20 24.23 -4.23 -10.48
CA GLU A 20 23.75 -5.60 -10.48
C GLU A 20 24.01 -6.28 -11.82
N LYS A 21 23.76 -5.59 -12.93
CA LYS A 21 24.08 -6.07 -14.29
C LYS A 21 25.58 -6.36 -14.46
N ARG A 22 26.43 -5.45 -13.94
CA ARG A 22 27.91 -5.65 -13.96
C ARG A 22 28.31 -6.85 -13.09
N ASN A 23 27.75 -6.96 -11.88
CA ASN A 23 28.05 -8.07 -10.97
C ASN A 23 27.66 -9.42 -11.59
N PHE A 24 26.46 -9.52 -12.20
CA PHE A 24 26.01 -10.72 -12.89
C PHE A 24 26.99 -11.15 -13.97
N LYS A 25 27.47 -10.23 -14.83
CA LYS A 25 28.46 -10.57 -15.88
C LYS A 25 29.79 -11.05 -15.29
N LEU A 26 30.22 -10.52 -14.15
CA LEU A 26 31.42 -11.01 -13.45
C LEU A 26 31.18 -12.39 -12.82
N PHE A 27 29.98 -12.60 -12.26
CA PHE A 27 29.58 -13.89 -11.69
C PHE A 27 29.61 -15.02 -12.73
N ILE A 28 29.04 -14.80 -13.90
CA ILE A 28 29.04 -15.79 -15.00
C ILE A 28 30.46 -16.06 -15.53
N LYS A 29 31.31 -15.04 -15.63
CA LYS A 29 32.70 -15.21 -16.11
C LYS A 29 33.57 -16.10 -15.21
N ARG A 30 33.22 -16.25 -13.92
CA ARG A 30 33.95 -17.14 -12.98
C ARG A 30 33.70 -18.64 -13.26
N SER A 31 32.61 -18.96 -13.94
CA SER A 31 32.26 -20.33 -14.34
C SER A 31 32.62 -20.47 -15.82
N SER A 32 33.73 -21.13 -16.14
CA SER A 32 34.21 -21.30 -17.51
C SER A 32 33.40 -22.36 -18.27
N GLY A 33 32.71 -22.00 -19.36
CA GLY A 33 32.02 -22.94 -20.26
C GLY A 33 31.36 -22.23 -21.46
N ASN A 34 31.23 -22.92 -22.60
CA ASN A 34 30.59 -22.38 -23.82
C ASN A 34 29.10 -22.00 -23.60
N GLU A 35 28.42 -22.64 -22.65
CA GLU A 35 27.05 -22.29 -22.29
C GLU A 35 26.94 -20.88 -21.67
N ASN A 36 27.99 -20.44 -20.98
CA ASN A 36 28.03 -19.13 -20.36
C ASN A 36 28.06 -17.99 -21.38
N LEU A 37 28.62 -18.21 -22.58
CA LEU A 37 28.60 -17.24 -23.69
C LEU A 37 27.17 -17.02 -24.17
N LYS A 38 26.38 -18.09 -24.32
CA LYS A 38 24.95 -18.02 -24.72
C LYS A 38 24.10 -17.30 -23.67
N ILE A 39 24.38 -17.52 -22.39
CA ILE A 39 23.69 -16.84 -21.28
C ILE A 39 23.94 -15.35 -21.31
N VAL A 40 25.20 -14.92 -21.52
CA VAL A 40 25.57 -13.50 -21.62
C VAL A 40 24.99 -12.88 -22.88
N GLU A 41 25.02 -13.58 -24.03
CA GLU A 41 24.40 -13.12 -25.27
C GLU A 41 22.90 -12.88 -25.10
N LEU A 42 22.18 -13.84 -24.49
CA LEU A 42 20.74 -13.69 -24.21
C LEU A 42 20.46 -12.53 -23.24
N PHE A 43 21.26 -12.42 -22.17
CA PHE A 43 21.15 -11.32 -21.22
C PHE A 43 21.32 -9.95 -21.91
N ASP A 44 22.37 -9.78 -22.70
CA ASP A 44 22.66 -8.53 -23.39
C ASP A 44 21.61 -8.18 -24.47
N ALA A 45 21.06 -9.20 -25.11
CA ALA A 45 19.96 -8.99 -26.07
C ALA A 45 18.67 -8.53 -25.39
N LEU A 46 18.31 -9.16 -24.24
CA LEU A 46 17.14 -8.77 -23.45
C LEU A 46 17.30 -7.41 -22.77
N ASP A 47 18.51 -7.08 -22.29
CA ASP A 47 18.78 -5.78 -21.66
C ASP A 47 18.60 -4.58 -22.60
N LYS A 48 18.84 -4.80 -23.91
CA LYS A 48 18.71 -3.77 -24.95
C LYS A 48 17.31 -3.65 -25.56
N LEU A 49 16.37 -4.51 -25.19
CA LEU A 49 14.99 -4.44 -25.65
C LEU A 49 14.21 -3.41 -24.83
N GLN A 50 13.37 -2.63 -25.48
CA GLN A 50 12.41 -1.72 -24.82
C GLN A 50 11.12 -2.45 -24.45
N GLU A 51 10.66 -3.35 -25.32
CA GLU A 51 9.51 -4.23 -25.10
C GLU A 51 9.91 -5.66 -25.46
N TYR A 52 9.32 -6.63 -24.74
CA TYR A 52 9.58 -8.03 -25.02
C TYR A 52 8.89 -8.47 -26.31
N ASP A 53 9.71 -8.87 -27.29
CA ASP A 53 9.28 -9.50 -28.55
C ASP A 53 10.23 -10.65 -28.87
N GLU A 54 9.69 -11.88 -28.86
CA GLU A 54 10.48 -13.10 -29.11
C GLU A 54 11.04 -13.15 -30.52
N ALA A 55 10.30 -12.64 -31.53
CA ALA A 55 10.76 -12.64 -32.89
C ALA A 55 11.92 -11.68 -33.11
N VAL A 56 11.86 -10.51 -32.48
CA VAL A 56 12.94 -9.52 -32.48
C VAL A 56 14.15 -10.05 -31.72
N LEU A 57 13.91 -10.72 -30.58
CA LEU A 57 14.97 -11.33 -29.77
C LEU A 57 15.75 -12.38 -30.55
N LEU A 58 15.04 -13.32 -31.20
CA LEU A 58 15.68 -14.39 -32.00
C LEU A 58 16.51 -13.87 -33.16
N LYS A 59 16.12 -12.75 -33.77
CA LYS A 59 16.93 -12.09 -34.83
C LYS A 59 18.24 -11.51 -34.31
N LYS A 60 18.31 -11.16 -33.02
CA LYS A 60 19.52 -10.61 -32.36
C LYS A 60 20.45 -11.70 -31.81
N LEU A 61 19.98 -12.95 -31.71
CA LEU A 61 20.75 -14.06 -31.16
C LEU A 61 21.41 -14.85 -32.28
N SER A 62 22.75 -14.86 -32.30
CA SER A 62 23.53 -15.55 -33.32
C SER A 62 23.77 -17.03 -32.97
N SER A 63 23.89 -17.34 -31.67
CA SER A 63 24.29 -18.67 -31.18
C SER A 63 23.14 -19.49 -30.61
N ILE A 64 21.91 -18.93 -30.49
CA ILE A 64 20.77 -19.56 -29.84
C ILE A 64 19.65 -19.83 -30.85
N ARG A 65 19.28 -21.11 -30.99
CA ARG A 65 18.15 -21.52 -31.83
C ARG A 65 16.84 -21.49 -31.03
N LYS A 66 15.70 -21.27 -31.73
CA LYS A 66 14.35 -21.21 -31.11
C LYS A 66 14.05 -22.36 -30.13
N PRO A 67 14.36 -23.67 -30.42
CA PRO A 67 14.11 -24.75 -29.47
C PRO A 67 14.95 -24.68 -28.20
N GLN A 68 16.11 -24.00 -28.21
CA GLN A 68 17.01 -23.86 -27.06
C GLN A 68 16.63 -22.67 -26.17
N LEU A 69 15.89 -21.68 -26.69
CA LEU A 69 15.62 -20.42 -26.04
C LEU A 69 14.95 -20.61 -24.68
N SER A 70 13.94 -21.47 -24.56
CA SER A 70 13.21 -21.71 -23.32
C SER A 70 14.14 -22.21 -22.21
N ASN A 71 14.99 -23.20 -22.51
CA ASN A 71 15.92 -23.78 -21.52
C ASN A 71 17.00 -22.77 -21.10
N ILE A 72 17.53 -22.00 -22.06
CA ILE A 72 18.54 -20.96 -21.75
C ILE A 72 17.91 -19.83 -20.91
N LYS A 73 16.67 -19.44 -21.18
CA LYS A 73 15.93 -18.46 -20.34
C LYS A 73 15.77 -18.96 -18.91
N VAL A 74 15.37 -20.20 -18.70
CA VAL A 74 15.25 -20.78 -17.34
C VAL A 74 16.62 -20.80 -16.64
N HIS A 75 17.68 -21.18 -17.37
CA HIS A 75 19.03 -21.18 -16.80
C HIS A 75 19.50 -19.75 -16.46
N LEU A 76 19.34 -18.79 -17.37
CA LEU A 76 19.68 -17.38 -17.13
C LEU A 76 18.92 -16.83 -15.91
N TYR A 77 17.63 -17.13 -15.79
CA TYR A 77 16.83 -16.68 -14.63
C TYR A 77 17.39 -17.21 -13.30
N LYS A 78 17.74 -18.51 -13.24
CA LYS A 78 18.36 -19.13 -12.06
C LYS A 78 19.72 -18.50 -11.73
N GLN A 79 20.57 -18.27 -12.73
CA GLN A 79 21.89 -17.68 -12.54
C GLN A 79 21.80 -16.20 -12.07
N LEU A 80 20.83 -15.43 -12.60
CA LEU A 80 20.56 -14.08 -12.12
C LEU A 80 20.19 -14.06 -10.64
N LEU A 81 19.24 -14.91 -10.23
CA LEU A 81 18.83 -15.00 -8.83
C LEU A 81 19.99 -15.47 -7.93
N ALA A 82 20.83 -16.39 -8.39
CA ALA A 82 22.01 -16.84 -7.64
C ALA A 82 23.03 -15.70 -7.46
N SER A 83 23.29 -14.93 -8.51
CA SER A 83 24.16 -13.75 -8.45
C SER A 83 23.62 -12.67 -7.50
N LEU A 84 22.32 -12.38 -7.58
CA LEU A 84 21.65 -11.42 -6.69
C LEU A 84 21.65 -11.87 -5.24
N ARG A 85 21.45 -13.18 -4.98
CA ARG A 85 21.53 -13.74 -3.63
C ARG A 85 22.88 -13.46 -2.98
N ILE A 86 23.98 -13.69 -3.71
CA ILE A 86 25.33 -13.43 -3.19
C ILE A 86 25.57 -11.93 -2.99
N LEU A 87 25.15 -11.11 -3.95
CA LEU A 87 25.36 -9.66 -3.89
C LEU A 87 24.59 -9.02 -2.73
N LYS A 88 23.36 -9.49 -2.47
CA LYS A 88 22.44 -8.90 -1.48
C LYS A 88 22.43 -9.62 -0.12
N SER A 89 23.31 -10.62 0.09
CA SER A 89 23.32 -11.41 1.33
C SER A 89 23.52 -10.54 2.59
N ALA A 90 24.29 -9.47 2.50
CA ALA A 90 24.53 -8.55 3.60
C ALA A 90 23.38 -7.54 3.84
N ASP A 91 22.49 -7.35 2.88
CA ASP A 91 21.46 -6.30 2.92
C ASP A 91 20.23 -6.69 3.76
N SER A 92 19.97 -7.98 3.93
CA SER A 92 18.79 -8.52 4.59
C SER A 92 19.17 -9.43 5.75
N ILE A 93 18.62 -9.14 6.94
CA ILE A 93 18.79 -10.00 8.11
C ILE A 93 18.26 -11.44 7.84
N ASP A 94 17.16 -11.56 7.10
CA ASP A 94 16.60 -12.88 6.78
C ASP A 94 17.53 -13.69 5.87
N MET A 95 18.25 -13.05 4.93
CA MET A 95 19.26 -13.72 4.10
C MET A 95 20.46 -14.17 4.94
N GLN A 96 20.95 -13.32 5.84
CA GLN A 96 22.04 -13.66 6.76
C GLN A 96 21.70 -14.83 7.67
N LEU A 97 20.47 -14.81 8.26
CA LEU A 97 20.00 -15.91 9.11
C LEU A 97 19.88 -17.23 8.35
N ASN A 98 19.39 -17.20 7.10
CA ASN A 98 19.34 -18.38 6.24
C ASN A 98 20.74 -18.95 5.94
N GLU A 99 21.69 -18.07 5.58
CA GLU A 99 23.08 -18.47 5.30
C GLU A 99 23.72 -19.13 6.52
N GLN A 100 23.57 -18.56 7.71
CA GLN A 100 24.09 -19.15 8.95
C GLN A 100 23.44 -20.49 9.27
N LEU A 101 22.14 -20.63 9.03
CA LEU A 101 21.44 -21.90 9.22
C LEU A 101 21.94 -22.98 8.25
N ASP A 102 22.21 -22.61 6.99
CA ASP A 102 22.80 -23.53 6.02
C ASP A 102 24.23 -23.94 6.42
N HIS A 103 25.05 -23.02 6.94
CA HIS A 103 26.36 -23.36 7.48
C HIS A 103 26.27 -24.37 8.64
N ALA A 104 25.33 -24.17 9.57
CA ALA A 104 25.10 -25.10 10.67
C ALA A 104 24.73 -26.51 10.16
N ARG A 105 23.85 -26.57 9.15
CA ARG A 105 23.44 -27.84 8.50
C ARG A 105 24.59 -28.54 7.80
N ILE A 106 25.44 -27.79 7.09
CA ILE A 106 26.63 -28.34 6.41
C ILE A 106 27.60 -28.96 7.43
N LEU A 107 27.88 -28.24 8.53
CA LEU A 107 28.75 -28.74 9.59
C LEU A 107 28.18 -29.98 10.26
N TYR A 108 26.90 -30.01 10.55
CA TYR A 108 26.22 -31.18 11.09
C TYR A 108 26.39 -32.41 10.16
N ASN A 109 26.16 -32.24 8.84
CA ASN A 109 26.29 -33.30 7.85
C ASN A 109 27.76 -33.80 7.68
N LYS A 110 28.73 -32.98 8.09
CA LYS A 110 30.17 -33.38 8.16
C LYS A 110 30.53 -34.05 9.48
N GLY A 111 29.58 -34.27 10.39
CA GLY A 111 29.84 -34.83 11.73
C GLY A 111 30.42 -33.82 12.73
N LEU A 112 30.51 -32.56 12.35
CA LEU A 112 31.06 -31.48 13.18
C LEU A 112 29.99 -30.83 14.05
N TYR A 113 29.23 -31.63 14.80
CA TYR A 113 28.03 -31.17 15.50
C TYR A 113 28.31 -30.13 16.61
N LEU A 114 29.46 -30.14 17.27
CA LEU A 114 29.83 -29.07 18.22
C LEU A 114 30.02 -27.73 17.55
N GLN A 115 30.59 -27.70 16.34
CA GLN A 115 30.70 -26.48 15.55
C GLN A 115 29.34 -26.02 15.04
N SER A 116 28.49 -26.95 14.63
CA SER A 116 27.09 -26.68 14.25
C SER A 116 26.32 -26.01 15.40
N LEU A 117 26.40 -26.60 16.61
CA LEU A 117 25.75 -26.00 17.82
C LEU A 117 26.24 -24.58 18.11
N LYS A 118 27.53 -24.31 17.94
CA LYS A 118 28.11 -22.97 18.15
C LYS A 118 27.54 -21.94 17.17
N ILE A 119 27.29 -22.32 15.92
CA ILE A 119 26.63 -21.45 14.93
C ILE A 119 25.16 -21.27 15.30
N LEU A 120 24.44 -22.35 15.67
CA LEU A 120 23.03 -22.29 16.05
C LEU A 120 22.81 -21.37 17.27
N GLU A 121 23.72 -21.41 18.26
CA GLU A 121 23.67 -20.53 19.43
C GLU A 121 23.78 -19.04 19.04
N LYS A 122 24.76 -18.69 18.20
CA LYS A 122 24.91 -17.33 17.66
C LYS A 122 23.70 -16.91 16.81
N LEU A 123 23.18 -17.82 16.01
CA LEU A 123 21.99 -17.60 15.18
C LEU A 123 20.77 -17.34 16.05
N LYS A 124 20.60 -18.09 17.14
CA LYS A 124 19.53 -17.92 18.13
C LYS A 124 19.54 -16.50 18.71
N GLU A 125 20.69 -16.01 19.18
CA GLU A 125 20.83 -14.66 19.72
C GLU A 125 20.49 -13.59 18.67
N THR A 126 20.99 -13.76 17.45
CA THR A 126 20.70 -12.84 16.34
C THR A 126 19.20 -12.83 16.00
N ALA A 127 18.57 -14.00 15.95
CA ALA A 127 17.15 -14.12 15.66
C ALA A 127 16.27 -13.50 16.77
N LYS A 128 16.65 -13.69 18.06
CA LYS A 128 16.00 -13.04 19.21
C LYS A 128 16.08 -11.52 19.11
N HIS A 129 17.26 -10.98 18.87
CA HIS A 129 17.51 -9.54 18.75
C HIS A 129 16.66 -8.88 17.65
N HIS A 130 16.42 -9.59 16.53
CA HIS A 130 15.63 -9.10 15.41
C HIS A 130 14.17 -9.57 15.43
N ASN A 131 13.69 -10.16 16.52
CA ASN A 131 12.34 -10.72 16.67
C ASN A 131 11.95 -11.76 15.60
N LYS A 132 12.91 -12.51 15.04
CA LYS A 132 12.69 -13.48 13.95
C LYS A 132 12.30 -14.86 14.50
N PHE A 133 11.08 -14.98 15.07
CA PHE A 133 10.61 -16.18 15.76
C PHE A 133 10.56 -17.44 14.89
N ASN A 134 10.26 -17.30 13.60
CA ASN A 134 10.27 -18.44 12.66
C ASN A 134 11.67 -19.05 12.51
N PHE A 135 12.73 -18.25 12.62
CA PHE A 135 14.10 -18.77 12.66
C PHE A 135 14.41 -19.41 14.01
N LEU A 136 13.93 -18.84 15.11
CA LEU A 136 14.08 -19.44 16.43
C LEU A 136 13.49 -20.86 16.50
N THR A 137 12.29 -21.06 15.93
CA THR A 137 11.67 -22.39 15.82
C THR A 137 12.57 -23.37 15.09
N GLN A 138 13.18 -22.96 13.97
CA GLN A 138 14.09 -23.80 13.20
C GLN A 138 15.38 -24.10 13.99
N VAL A 139 15.98 -23.10 14.61
CA VAL A 139 17.20 -23.26 15.40
C VAL A 139 16.97 -24.23 16.56
N ILE A 140 15.92 -24.04 17.34
CA ILE A 140 15.57 -24.91 18.48
C ILE A 140 15.30 -26.35 17.98
N SER A 141 14.67 -26.52 16.84
CA SER A 141 14.45 -27.85 16.25
C SER A 141 15.78 -28.55 15.90
N TRP A 142 16.76 -27.81 15.38
CA TRP A 142 18.10 -28.36 15.10
C TRP A 142 18.87 -28.64 16.38
N GLU A 143 18.82 -27.78 17.39
CA GLU A 143 19.44 -28.06 18.70
C GLU A 143 18.87 -29.33 19.32
N LYS A 144 17.53 -29.47 19.35
CA LYS A 144 16.86 -30.68 19.86
C LYS A 144 17.30 -31.95 19.10
N LYS A 145 17.41 -31.87 17.76
CA LYS A 145 17.89 -33.00 16.94
C LYS A 145 19.30 -33.40 17.29
N ILE A 146 20.19 -32.41 17.47
CA ILE A 146 21.61 -32.71 17.81
C ILE A 146 21.68 -33.27 19.22
N GLU A 147 21.03 -32.70 20.21
CA GLU A 147 21.03 -33.20 21.59
C GLU A 147 20.42 -34.60 21.73
N SER A 148 19.39 -34.94 20.95
CA SER A 148 18.75 -36.26 20.98
C SER A 148 19.58 -37.35 20.34
N LEU A 149 20.43 -37.01 19.34
CA LEU A 149 21.22 -38.00 18.60
C LEU A 149 22.69 -38.09 19.05
N HIS A 150 23.19 -37.01 19.66
CA HIS A 150 24.59 -36.88 20.04
C HIS A 150 24.69 -36.27 21.42
N ILE A 151 24.98 -37.07 22.45
CA ILE A 151 25.15 -36.60 23.83
C ILE A 151 26.44 -35.77 23.92
N SER A 152 26.39 -34.55 23.42
CA SER A 152 27.57 -33.69 23.26
C SER A 152 27.79 -32.73 24.40
N ARG A 153 26.74 -32.41 25.15
CA ARG A 153 26.72 -31.43 26.25
C ARG A 153 25.77 -31.92 27.35
N ALA A 154 25.94 -33.11 27.87
CA ALA A 154 25.06 -33.70 28.89
C ALA A 154 25.02 -32.85 30.18
N MET A 155 24.48 -31.65 30.14
CA MET A 155 23.99 -30.92 31.29
C MET A 155 22.56 -31.39 31.57
N GLN A 156 22.30 -31.77 32.83
CA GLN A 156 21.06 -32.41 33.27
C GLN A 156 19.78 -31.62 32.86
N ASP A 157 19.85 -30.29 32.67
CA ASP A 157 18.69 -29.45 32.43
C ASP A 157 18.55 -29.00 30.96
N ARG A 158 19.45 -29.39 30.03
CA ARG A 158 19.43 -28.88 28.65
C ARG A 158 18.17 -29.28 27.89
N GLY A 159 17.68 -30.50 28.09
CA GLY A 159 16.46 -31.01 27.47
C GLY A 159 15.22 -30.22 27.91
N GLU A 160 15.12 -29.92 29.21
CA GLU A 160 14.00 -29.14 29.76
C GLU A 160 14.05 -27.68 29.30
N LEU A 161 15.25 -27.06 29.29
CA LEU A 161 15.44 -25.70 28.79
C LEU A 161 15.00 -25.57 27.32
N LEU A 162 15.46 -26.48 26.46
CA LEU A 162 15.06 -26.48 25.05
C LEU A 162 13.56 -26.76 24.85
N SER A 163 12.99 -27.59 25.72
CA SER A 163 11.55 -27.90 25.66
C SER A 163 10.71 -26.69 26.07
N SER A 164 11.07 -26.04 27.16
CA SER A 164 10.41 -24.81 27.63
C SER A 164 10.53 -23.67 26.60
N GLU A 165 11.74 -23.42 26.10
CA GLU A 165 12.00 -22.42 25.07
C GLU A 165 11.18 -22.65 23.79
N ALA A 166 11.08 -23.93 23.37
CA ALA A 166 10.28 -24.29 22.20
C ALA A 166 8.78 -23.99 22.39
N LEU A 167 8.23 -24.28 23.57
CA LEU A 167 6.83 -23.99 23.88
C LEU A 167 6.58 -22.49 23.90
N GLU A 168 7.45 -21.71 24.50
CA GLU A 168 7.35 -20.23 24.54
C GLU A 168 7.38 -19.64 23.12
N VAL A 169 8.37 -20.01 22.30
CA VAL A 169 8.52 -19.51 20.94
C VAL A 169 7.32 -19.90 20.07
N ASN A 170 6.85 -21.16 20.17
CA ASN A 170 5.69 -21.62 19.40
C ASN A 170 4.40 -20.89 19.82
N ALA A 171 4.19 -20.61 21.11
CA ALA A 171 3.05 -19.81 21.57
C ALA A 171 3.06 -18.40 20.99
N ARG A 172 4.23 -17.77 20.88
CA ARG A 172 4.38 -16.47 20.24
C ARG A 172 4.12 -16.53 18.74
N VAL A 173 4.65 -17.55 18.05
CA VAL A 173 4.40 -17.77 16.61
C VAL A 173 2.90 -17.97 16.33
N ASP A 174 2.19 -18.76 17.16
CA ASP A 174 0.75 -18.96 17.05
C ASP A 174 -0.01 -17.63 17.25
N MET A 175 0.34 -16.86 18.28
CA MET A 175 -0.29 -15.57 18.55
C MET A 175 -0.10 -14.60 17.38
N VAL A 176 1.11 -14.46 16.85
CA VAL A 176 1.42 -13.63 15.68
C VAL A 176 0.63 -14.10 14.46
N ALA A 177 0.55 -15.42 14.22
CA ALA A 177 -0.21 -15.99 13.12
C ALA A 177 -1.70 -15.65 13.21
N ARG A 178 -2.32 -15.81 14.38
CA ARG A 178 -3.74 -15.47 14.60
C ARG A 178 -4.01 -13.99 14.38
N LEU A 179 -3.16 -13.09 14.91
CA LEU A 179 -3.32 -11.65 14.76
C LEU A 179 -3.07 -11.18 13.32
N SER A 180 -2.07 -11.72 12.64
CA SER A 180 -1.82 -11.41 11.22
C SER A 180 -2.97 -11.89 10.32
N ASN A 181 -3.52 -13.08 10.59
CA ASN A 181 -4.70 -13.58 9.90
C ASN A 181 -5.93 -12.69 10.13
N LEU A 182 -6.13 -12.20 11.35
CA LEU A 182 -7.22 -11.26 11.65
C LEU A 182 -7.07 -9.97 10.84
N ALA A 183 -5.87 -9.38 10.83
CA ALA A 183 -5.58 -8.18 10.06
C ALA A 183 -5.83 -8.37 8.56
N LEU A 184 -5.34 -9.49 7.99
CA LEU A 184 -5.53 -9.84 6.59
C LEU A 184 -7.02 -10.05 6.24
N ARG A 185 -7.78 -10.74 7.08
CA ARG A 185 -9.20 -11.01 6.86
C ARG A 185 -10.05 -9.73 6.95
N LEU A 186 -9.72 -8.80 7.86
CA LEU A 186 -10.37 -7.49 7.93
C LEU A 186 -10.03 -6.66 6.68
N TYR A 187 -8.79 -6.67 6.22
CA TYR A 187 -8.41 -6.05 4.95
C TYR A 187 -9.20 -6.63 3.78
N SER A 188 -9.26 -7.96 3.66
CA SER A 188 -10.02 -8.64 2.61
C SER A 188 -11.51 -8.30 2.68
N TRP A 189 -12.07 -8.19 3.88
CA TRP A 189 -13.44 -7.75 4.08
C TRP A 189 -13.66 -6.34 3.51
N TYR A 190 -12.74 -5.41 3.81
CA TYR A 190 -12.78 -4.04 3.27
C TYR A 190 -12.70 -4.02 1.73
N ILE A 191 -11.78 -4.77 1.14
CA ILE A 191 -11.63 -4.82 -0.33
C ILE A 191 -12.92 -5.32 -0.99
N LYS A 192 -13.60 -6.31 -0.37
CA LYS A 192 -14.83 -6.91 -0.91
C LYS A 192 -16.07 -6.03 -0.68
N ASN A 193 -16.22 -5.45 0.50
CA ASN A 193 -17.47 -4.82 0.93
C ASN A 193 -17.36 -3.28 1.09
N GLY A 194 -16.14 -2.73 1.14
CA GLY A 194 -15.90 -1.33 1.45
C GLY A 194 -16.15 -1.00 2.93
N HIS A 195 -16.62 0.22 3.19
CA HIS A 195 -17.05 0.65 4.53
C HIS A 195 -18.41 0.04 4.91
N ALA A 196 -18.69 -0.05 6.20
CA ALA A 196 -20.03 -0.43 6.70
C ALA A 196 -21.08 0.59 6.23
N ARG A 197 -22.17 0.09 5.60
CA ARG A 197 -23.20 0.92 4.97
C ARG A 197 -24.38 1.19 5.89
N ASN A 198 -24.54 0.36 6.91
CA ASN A 198 -25.64 0.37 7.85
C ASN A 198 -25.26 -0.33 9.16
N GLU A 199 -26.17 -0.30 10.14
CA GLU A 199 -25.96 -0.93 11.43
C GLU A 199 -25.74 -2.45 11.34
N LYS A 200 -26.39 -3.14 10.40
CA LYS A 200 -26.24 -4.59 10.19
C LYS A 200 -24.82 -4.94 9.78
N ASP A 201 -24.25 -4.19 8.83
CA ASP A 201 -22.85 -4.35 8.41
C ASP A 201 -21.91 -4.10 9.60
N GLU A 202 -22.16 -3.05 10.38
CA GLU A 202 -21.37 -2.73 11.56
C GLU A 202 -21.41 -3.81 12.64
N ILE A 203 -22.61 -4.32 12.97
CA ILE A 203 -22.77 -5.42 13.90
C ILE A 203 -22.03 -6.66 13.38
N GLY A 204 -22.13 -6.94 12.08
CA GLY A 204 -21.39 -8.03 11.43
C GLY A 204 -19.88 -7.93 11.62
N VAL A 205 -19.30 -6.76 11.34
CA VAL A 205 -17.86 -6.54 11.52
C VAL A 205 -17.45 -6.59 12.99
N LYS A 206 -18.27 -6.05 13.89
CA LYS A 206 -18.02 -6.12 15.34
C LYS A 206 -18.02 -7.56 15.85
N LYS A 207 -19.01 -8.35 15.43
CA LYS A 207 -19.08 -9.79 15.75
C LYS A 207 -17.85 -10.51 15.18
N PHE A 208 -17.50 -10.23 13.93
CA PHE A 208 -16.32 -10.84 13.29
C PHE A 208 -15.03 -10.55 14.06
N LEU A 209 -14.76 -9.27 14.42
CA LEU A 209 -13.60 -8.92 15.23
C LEU A 209 -13.62 -9.69 16.56
N LYS A 210 -14.72 -9.62 17.32
CA LYS A 210 -14.85 -10.25 18.65
C LYS A 210 -14.62 -11.77 18.60
N SER A 211 -15.13 -12.46 17.57
CA SER A 211 -15.01 -13.92 17.44
C SER A 211 -13.62 -14.38 16.97
N ASN A 212 -12.80 -13.50 16.37
CA ASN A 212 -11.49 -13.85 15.83
C ASN A 212 -10.32 -13.19 16.57
N LEU A 213 -10.60 -12.28 17.50
CA LEU A 213 -9.58 -11.68 18.34
C LEU A 213 -9.10 -12.73 19.37
N PRO A 214 -7.80 -13.07 19.40
CA PRO A 214 -7.28 -14.02 20.37
C PRO A 214 -7.51 -13.55 21.81
N VAL A 215 -7.75 -14.52 22.70
CA VAL A 215 -7.79 -14.24 24.15
C VAL A 215 -6.44 -13.65 24.56
N ASN A 216 -6.45 -12.66 25.44
CA ASN A 216 -5.25 -11.96 25.92
C ASN A 216 -4.44 -11.22 24.84
N ALA A 217 -4.99 -10.97 23.64
CA ALA A 217 -4.31 -10.20 22.59
C ALA A 217 -3.80 -8.83 23.07
N HIS A 218 -4.57 -8.17 23.95
CA HIS A 218 -4.21 -6.85 24.51
C HIS A 218 -3.11 -6.89 25.57
N LEU A 219 -2.79 -8.06 26.12
CA LEU A 219 -1.73 -8.26 27.11
C LEU A 219 -0.38 -8.54 26.46
N GLN A 220 -0.35 -8.73 25.15
CA GLN A 220 0.87 -9.03 24.42
C GLN A 220 1.80 -7.81 24.36
N THR A 221 3.06 -8.01 24.65
CA THR A 221 4.09 -6.96 24.65
C THR A 221 5.05 -7.06 23.46
N GLY A 222 5.03 -8.18 22.72
CA GLY A 222 5.88 -8.42 21.58
C GLY A 222 5.64 -7.45 20.41
N PHE A 223 6.68 -7.19 19.64
CA PHE A 223 6.61 -6.25 18.53
C PHE A 223 5.57 -6.64 17.48
N TYR A 224 5.63 -7.87 16.95
CA TYR A 224 4.73 -8.34 15.89
C TYR A 224 3.29 -8.50 16.37
N GLU A 225 3.13 -8.98 17.62
CA GLU A 225 1.81 -9.14 18.25
C GLU A 225 1.10 -7.79 18.33
N ARG A 226 1.79 -6.75 18.84
CA ARG A 226 1.25 -5.38 18.91
C ARG A 226 1.03 -4.80 17.52
N MET A 227 1.96 -5.00 16.58
CA MET A 227 1.87 -4.49 15.21
C MET A 227 0.60 -5.02 14.51
N TYR A 228 0.38 -6.33 14.51
CA TYR A 228 -0.79 -6.91 13.85
C TYR A 228 -2.10 -6.64 14.59
N LEU A 229 -2.05 -6.52 15.92
CA LEU A 229 -3.20 -6.08 16.72
C LEU A 229 -3.61 -4.66 16.32
N TYR A 230 -2.67 -3.73 16.25
CA TYR A 230 -2.97 -2.34 15.86
C TYR A 230 -3.41 -2.23 14.40
N GLN A 231 -2.82 -3.01 13.51
CA GLN A 231 -3.26 -3.12 12.12
C GLN A 231 -4.70 -3.63 12.03
N SER A 232 -5.07 -4.65 12.81
CA SER A 232 -6.43 -5.17 12.88
C SER A 232 -7.42 -4.10 13.33
N TYR A 233 -7.09 -3.33 14.36
CA TYR A 233 -7.93 -2.23 14.83
C TYR A 233 -7.98 -1.05 13.86
N CYS A 234 -6.90 -0.76 13.12
CA CYS A 234 -6.94 0.22 12.03
C CYS A 234 -7.98 -0.18 10.97
N TRP A 235 -7.95 -1.43 10.49
CA TRP A 235 -8.93 -1.90 9.51
C TRP A 235 -10.35 -1.91 10.07
N TYR A 236 -10.53 -2.40 11.30
CA TYR A 236 -11.82 -2.41 11.96
C TYR A 236 -12.42 -1.00 12.10
N ALA A 237 -11.63 -0.05 12.57
CA ALA A 237 -12.05 1.34 12.71
C ALA A 237 -12.33 2.00 11.35
N PHE A 238 -11.49 1.75 10.35
CA PHE A 238 -11.64 2.28 9.00
C PHE A 238 -12.91 1.76 8.32
N ILE A 239 -13.21 0.45 8.43
CA ILE A 239 -14.45 -0.14 7.93
C ILE A 239 -15.68 0.55 8.56
N ARG A 240 -15.63 0.84 9.86
CA ARG A 240 -16.73 1.48 10.62
C ARG A 240 -16.78 3.00 10.45
N GLN A 241 -15.84 3.60 9.75
CA GLN A 241 -15.67 5.06 9.65
C GLN A 241 -15.50 5.73 11.02
N ASP A 242 -14.92 5.01 11.99
CA ASP A 242 -14.53 5.55 13.29
C ASP A 242 -13.12 6.13 13.19
N PHE A 243 -13.04 7.34 12.62
CA PHE A 243 -11.77 7.98 12.30
C PHE A 243 -10.92 8.32 13.55
N LEU A 244 -11.57 8.53 14.71
CA LEU A 244 -10.85 8.75 15.96
C LEU A 244 -10.16 7.47 16.45
N MET A 245 -10.85 6.34 16.39
CA MET A 245 -10.28 5.04 16.70
C MET A 245 -9.19 4.67 15.69
N TYR A 246 -9.42 4.92 14.40
CA TYR A 246 -8.43 4.72 13.34
C TYR A 246 -7.14 5.50 13.62
N TYR A 247 -7.25 6.80 13.97
CA TYR A 247 -6.12 7.63 14.36
C TYR A 247 -5.36 7.04 15.55
N ARG A 248 -6.06 6.67 16.64
CA ARG A 248 -5.44 6.10 17.84
C ARG A 248 -4.60 4.86 17.55
N TYR A 249 -5.11 3.96 16.71
CA TYR A 249 -4.39 2.73 16.41
C TYR A 249 -3.30 2.92 15.35
N ALA A 250 -3.47 3.81 14.39
CA ALA A 250 -2.41 4.20 13.47
C ALA A 250 -1.23 4.87 14.21
N GLN A 251 -1.52 5.74 15.19
CA GLN A 251 -0.50 6.34 16.05
C GLN A 251 0.25 5.28 16.88
N LYS A 252 -0.46 4.35 17.51
CA LYS A 252 0.15 3.23 18.22
C LYS A 252 1.01 2.36 17.31
N TRP A 253 0.55 2.12 16.08
CA TRP A 253 1.33 1.34 15.10
C TRP A 253 2.65 2.02 14.76
N VAL A 254 2.68 3.33 14.53
CA VAL A 254 3.93 4.06 14.27
C VAL A 254 4.81 4.12 15.54
N ALA A 255 4.19 4.31 16.72
CA ALA A 255 4.90 4.43 18.00
C ALA A 255 5.74 3.19 18.33
N ILE A 256 5.26 1.96 18.05
CA ILE A 256 6.06 0.74 18.34
C ILE A 256 7.38 0.67 17.55
N PHE A 257 7.45 1.32 16.37
CA PHE A 257 8.69 1.42 15.61
C PHE A 257 9.64 2.45 16.22
N HIS A 258 9.12 3.52 16.81
CA HIS A 258 9.94 4.50 17.53
C HIS A 258 10.46 3.93 18.86
N GLU A 259 9.68 3.06 19.52
CA GLU A 259 10.11 2.29 20.68
C GLU A 259 11.18 1.24 20.32
N ASN A 260 11.17 0.74 19.09
CA ASN A 260 12.07 -0.29 18.57
C ASN A 260 12.69 0.15 17.22
N PRO A 261 13.64 1.10 17.20
CA PRO A 261 14.16 1.68 15.96
C PRO A 261 14.80 0.66 15.01
N LEU A 262 15.36 -0.44 15.54
CA LEU A 262 15.89 -1.54 14.74
C LEU A 262 14.84 -2.09 13.79
N MET A 263 13.58 -2.17 14.23
CA MET A 263 12.48 -2.72 13.44
C MET A 263 12.09 -1.85 12.25
N ILE A 264 12.44 -0.56 12.23
CA ILE A 264 12.28 0.29 11.04
C ILE A 264 13.06 -0.28 9.86
N ARG A 265 14.25 -0.81 10.10
CA ARG A 265 15.09 -1.45 9.07
C ARG A 265 14.63 -2.87 8.75
N VAL A 266 14.17 -3.61 9.75
CA VAL A 266 13.74 -5.02 9.59
C VAL A 266 12.39 -5.10 8.87
N GLU A 267 11.46 -4.20 9.21
CA GLU A 267 10.08 -4.20 8.71
C GLU A 267 9.72 -2.83 8.08
N THR A 268 10.60 -2.32 7.23
CA THR A 268 10.48 -1.00 6.57
C THR A 268 9.12 -0.83 5.88
N GLY A 269 8.63 -1.84 5.19
CA GLY A 269 7.34 -1.79 4.49
C GLY A 269 6.16 -1.56 5.44
N TYR A 270 6.16 -2.19 6.61
CA TYR A 270 5.12 -1.98 7.63
C TYR A 270 5.24 -0.60 8.30
N TYR A 271 6.45 -0.09 8.50
CA TYR A 271 6.66 1.27 8.99
C TYR A 271 6.10 2.32 8.02
N ILE A 272 6.44 2.21 6.74
CA ILE A 272 5.92 3.08 5.66
C ILE A 272 4.39 3.02 5.62
N LYS A 273 3.81 1.82 5.74
CA LYS A 273 2.35 1.62 5.77
C LYS A 273 1.71 2.24 7.01
N GLY A 274 2.37 2.14 8.18
CA GLY A 274 1.94 2.76 9.42
C GLY A 274 1.83 4.28 9.30
N ILE A 275 2.89 4.93 8.77
CA ILE A 275 2.90 6.38 8.54
C ILE A 275 1.80 6.79 7.54
N HIS A 276 1.63 6.02 6.46
CA HIS A 276 0.55 6.28 5.50
C HIS A 276 -0.84 6.25 6.15
N ASN A 277 -1.12 5.26 7.00
CA ASN A 277 -2.39 5.18 7.71
C ASN A 277 -2.55 6.33 8.72
N LEU A 278 -1.48 6.75 9.39
CA LEU A 278 -1.51 7.90 10.30
C LEU A 278 -1.81 9.20 9.56
N LEU A 279 -1.18 9.44 8.42
CA LEU A 279 -1.45 10.60 7.57
C LEU A 279 -2.89 10.60 7.03
N ASN A 280 -3.42 9.44 6.61
CA ASN A 280 -4.82 9.35 6.20
C ASN A 280 -5.77 9.65 7.36
N ALA A 281 -5.49 9.13 8.56
CA ALA A 281 -6.31 9.43 9.73
C ALA A 281 -6.30 10.92 10.11
N HIS A 282 -5.16 11.60 9.96
CA HIS A 282 -5.09 13.06 10.11
C HIS A 282 -5.89 13.81 9.03
N PHE A 283 -5.84 13.32 7.79
CA PHE A 283 -6.64 13.86 6.69
C PHE A 283 -8.14 13.77 6.98
N ASP A 284 -8.62 12.59 7.38
CA ASP A 284 -10.03 12.35 7.68
C ASP A 284 -10.53 13.20 8.86
N LEU A 285 -9.66 13.42 9.87
CA LEU A 285 -9.96 14.24 11.04
C LEU A 285 -9.67 15.74 10.86
N LYS A 286 -9.16 16.16 9.69
CA LYS A 286 -8.70 17.53 9.41
C LYS A 286 -7.69 18.06 10.45
N ASN A 287 -6.80 17.20 10.94
CA ASN A 287 -5.73 17.52 11.89
C ASN A 287 -4.54 18.17 11.16
N TYR A 288 -4.69 19.35 10.64
CA TYR A 288 -3.73 20.04 9.77
C TYR A 288 -2.30 20.08 10.33
N GLN A 289 -2.15 20.49 11.58
CA GLN A 289 -0.83 20.66 12.21
C GLN A 289 -0.09 19.31 12.36
N LYS A 290 -0.78 18.29 12.88
CA LYS A 290 -0.18 16.95 13.05
C LYS A 290 0.10 16.29 11.70
N PHE A 291 -0.79 16.49 10.72
CA PHE A 291 -0.56 16.03 9.35
C PHE A 291 0.74 16.61 8.79
N GLU A 292 0.97 17.92 8.93
CA GLU A 292 2.20 18.57 8.44
C GLU A 292 3.45 18.02 9.14
N ILE A 293 3.43 17.87 10.46
CA ILE A 293 4.55 17.32 11.24
C ILE A 293 4.91 15.91 10.74
N ASP A 294 3.93 15.02 10.65
CA ASP A 294 4.16 13.63 10.25
C ASP A 294 4.53 13.51 8.76
N LEU A 295 4.01 14.38 7.89
CA LEU A 295 4.43 14.46 6.50
C LEU A 295 5.90 14.89 6.36
N GLN A 296 6.35 15.87 7.14
CA GLN A 296 7.76 16.29 7.13
C GLN A 296 8.67 15.18 7.67
N HIS A 297 8.26 14.44 8.71
CA HIS A 297 8.98 13.25 9.18
C HIS A 297 9.07 12.20 8.08
N PHE A 298 7.97 11.93 7.36
CA PHE A 298 7.97 10.97 6.27
C PHE A 298 8.85 11.41 5.09
N LYS A 299 8.85 12.69 4.74
CA LYS A 299 9.77 13.26 3.72
C LYS A 299 11.24 13.12 4.12
N LYS A 300 11.57 13.29 5.40
CA LYS A 300 12.93 13.05 5.90
C LYS A 300 13.30 11.57 5.82
N PHE A 301 12.41 10.68 6.26
CA PHE A 301 12.62 9.24 6.17
C PHE A 301 12.85 8.78 4.73
N ALA A 302 12.10 9.29 3.77
CA ALA A 302 12.20 8.95 2.35
C ALA A 302 13.61 9.21 1.74
N LYS A 303 14.40 10.07 2.37
CA LYS A 303 15.79 10.38 1.95
C LYS A 303 16.84 9.47 2.61
N THR A 304 16.42 8.60 3.54
CA THR A 304 17.35 7.68 4.21
C THR A 304 17.70 6.48 3.33
N SER A 305 18.87 5.89 3.58
CA SER A 305 19.28 4.65 2.90
C SER A 305 18.26 3.53 3.10
N VAL A 306 17.64 3.42 4.27
CA VAL A 306 16.61 2.41 4.58
C VAL A 306 15.41 2.48 3.65
N ALA A 307 14.96 3.68 3.30
CA ALA A 307 13.81 3.88 2.42
C ALA A 307 14.13 3.61 0.93
N VAL A 308 15.39 3.78 0.52
CA VAL A 308 15.80 3.70 -0.91
C VAL A 308 16.56 2.42 -1.25
N GLN A 309 17.02 1.65 -0.26
CA GLN A 309 17.85 0.44 -0.43
C GLN A 309 17.17 -0.64 -1.28
N HIS A 310 15.84 -0.78 -1.14
CA HIS A 310 15.04 -1.75 -1.89
C HIS A 310 14.03 -1.05 -2.77
N ASP A 311 13.92 -1.46 -4.03
CA ASP A 311 12.97 -0.91 -5.00
C ASP A 311 11.53 -0.89 -4.48
N ASN A 312 11.11 -1.99 -3.84
CA ASN A 312 9.76 -2.06 -3.27
C ASN A 312 9.51 -0.96 -2.22
N HIS A 313 10.48 -0.68 -1.35
CA HIS A 313 10.35 0.38 -0.35
C HIS A 313 10.39 1.77 -0.98
N ARG A 314 11.27 1.98 -1.98
CA ARG A 314 11.38 3.24 -2.73
C ARG A 314 10.07 3.56 -3.44
N ILE A 315 9.49 2.58 -4.13
CA ILE A 315 8.23 2.74 -4.87
C ILE A 315 7.06 2.94 -3.90
N GLN A 316 6.98 2.15 -2.84
CA GLN A 316 5.95 2.29 -1.80
C GLN A 316 6.01 3.67 -1.14
N THR A 317 7.21 4.15 -0.81
CA THR A 317 7.44 5.47 -0.25
C THR A 317 6.97 6.56 -1.21
N PHE A 318 7.33 6.47 -2.49
CA PHE A 318 6.87 7.39 -3.53
C PHE A 318 5.35 7.46 -3.59
N VAL A 319 4.66 6.32 -3.70
CA VAL A 319 3.20 6.26 -3.80
C VAL A 319 2.52 6.92 -2.59
N TYR A 320 3.00 6.64 -1.40
CA TYR A 320 2.35 7.14 -0.18
C TYR A 320 2.68 8.60 0.11
N ILE A 321 3.90 9.06 -0.19
CA ILE A 321 4.24 10.50 -0.10
C ILE A 321 3.43 11.29 -1.12
N THR A 322 3.36 10.84 -2.37
CA THR A 322 2.56 11.47 -3.42
C THR A 322 1.09 11.56 -2.99
N SER A 323 0.53 10.47 -2.48
CA SER A 323 -0.83 10.46 -1.95
C SER A 323 -1.03 11.47 -0.81
N ALA A 324 -0.07 11.58 0.10
CA ALA A 324 -0.13 12.51 1.22
C ALA A 324 0.03 13.98 0.77
N LEU A 325 0.91 14.26 -0.20
CA LEU A 325 1.07 15.60 -0.78
C LEU A 325 -0.21 16.09 -1.45
N ILE A 326 -0.85 15.21 -2.24
CA ILE A 326 -2.13 15.56 -2.86
C ILE A 326 -3.19 15.81 -1.78
N ASN A 327 -3.28 14.96 -0.75
CA ASN A 327 -4.18 15.17 0.38
C ASN A 327 -3.92 16.51 1.08
N GLN A 328 -2.65 16.91 1.26
CA GLN A 328 -2.29 18.21 1.82
C GLN A 328 -2.88 19.36 1.00
N HIS A 329 -2.70 19.33 -0.32
CA HIS A 329 -3.22 20.38 -1.20
C HIS A 329 -4.75 20.42 -1.21
N ILE A 330 -5.41 19.27 -1.14
CA ILE A 330 -6.87 19.18 -1.01
C ILE A 330 -7.34 19.79 0.32
N MET A 331 -6.67 19.45 1.44
CA MET A 331 -7.03 19.98 2.77
C MET A 331 -6.86 21.49 2.88
N LEU A 332 -5.83 22.06 2.23
CA LEU A 332 -5.47 23.46 2.30
C LEU A 332 -6.14 24.34 1.22
N GLY A 333 -6.80 23.72 0.24
CA GLY A 333 -7.33 24.43 -0.93
C GLY A 333 -6.25 24.97 -1.87
N THR A 334 -5.03 24.42 -1.83
CA THR A 334 -3.89 24.87 -2.65
C THR A 334 -3.75 24.03 -3.92
N PHE A 335 -4.85 23.83 -4.65
CA PHE A 335 -4.92 22.93 -5.80
C PHE A 335 -3.93 23.29 -6.90
N ALA A 336 -3.84 24.56 -7.29
CA ALA A 336 -2.92 25.03 -8.32
C ALA A 336 -1.44 24.71 -8.00
N GLN A 337 -1.08 24.68 -6.71
CA GLN A 337 0.26 24.28 -6.28
C GLN A 337 0.44 22.78 -6.40
N GLY A 338 -0.57 21.99 -6.01
CA GLY A 338 -0.56 20.54 -6.17
C GLY A 338 -0.46 20.08 -7.62
N LEU A 339 -1.07 20.82 -8.55
CA LEU A 339 -1.02 20.54 -9.99
C LEU A 339 0.39 20.67 -10.58
N LYS A 340 1.27 21.49 -9.99
CA LYS A 340 2.68 21.59 -10.42
C LYS A 340 3.46 20.29 -10.24
N GLU A 341 3.01 19.42 -9.32
CA GLU A 341 3.65 18.12 -9.06
C GLU A 341 3.18 17.03 -10.05
N VAL A 342 2.07 17.22 -10.75
CA VAL A 342 1.45 16.20 -11.62
C VAL A 342 2.40 15.70 -12.71
N PRO A 343 3.15 16.54 -13.45
CA PRO A 343 4.07 16.05 -14.48
C PRO A 343 5.15 15.11 -13.92
N LEU A 344 5.67 15.41 -12.73
CA LEU A 344 6.64 14.55 -12.06
C LEU A 344 5.98 13.22 -11.63
N ILE A 345 4.75 13.28 -11.10
CA ILE A 345 3.99 12.09 -10.70
C ILE A 345 3.77 11.19 -11.91
N GLU A 346 3.34 11.72 -13.05
CA GLU A 346 3.13 10.95 -14.28
C GLU A 346 4.41 10.31 -14.82
N SER A 347 5.51 11.07 -14.82
CA SER A 347 6.83 10.55 -15.18
C SER A 347 7.23 9.36 -14.32
N LYS A 348 7.02 9.46 -12.99
CA LYS A 348 7.31 8.37 -12.06
C LYS A 348 6.34 7.19 -12.16
N LEU A 349 5.06 7.43 -12.43
CA LEU A 349 4.10 6.37 -12.71
C LEU A 349 4.48 5.56 -13.95
N LYS A 350 5.01 6.23 -14.98
CA LYS A 350 5.53 5.58 -16.18
C LYS A 350 6.81 4.78 -15.87
N GLU A 351 7.75 5.36 -15.13
CA GLU A 351 8.98 4.69 -14.68
C GLU A 351 8.68 3.41 -13.87
N TYR A 352 7.72 3.50 -12.94
CA TYR A 352 7.35 2.41 -12.04
C TYR A 352 6.21 1.51 -12.57
N SER A 353 5.85 1.63 -13.84
CA SER A 353 4.70 0.91 -14.42
C SER A 353 4.78 -0.62 -14.32
N LEU A 354 5.99 -1.20 -14.26
CA LEU A 354 6.21 -2.63 -14.06
C LEU A 354 5.95 -3.10 -12.63
N PHE A 355 5.96 -2.20 -11.66
CA PHE A 355 5.94 -2.50 -10.22
C PHE A 355 4.65 -2.05 -9.53
N LEU A 356 3.88 -1.18 -10.19
CA LEU A 356 2.64 -0.64 -9.64
C LEU A 356 1.45 -1.51 -10.03
N ASP A 357 0.70 -1.93 -9.01
CA ASP A 357 -0.60 -2.55 -9.24
C ASP A 357 -1.64 -1.53 -9.74
N SER A 358 -2.66 -2.03 -10.43
CA SER A 358 -3.74 -1.22 -10.99
C SER A 358 -4.50 -0.43 -9.91
N HIS A 359 -4.65 -1.00 -8.71
CA HIS A 359 -5.29 -0.32 -7.58
C HIS A 359 -4.59 0.99 -7.19
N ARG A 360 -3.26 0.97 -7.07
CA ARG A 360 -2.47 2.18 -6.75
C ARG A 360 -2.59 3.23 -7.84
N ILE A 361 -2.57 2.81 -9.10
CA ILE A 361 -2.74 3.70 -10.25
C ILE A 361 -4.14 4.35 -10.24
N LEU A 362 -5.20 3.57 -9.97
CA LEU A 362 -6.56 4.08 -9.86
C LEU A 362 -6.70 5.14 -8.76
N VAL A 363 -6.14 4.87 -7.56
CA VAL A 363 -6.17 5.82 -6.44
C VAL A 363 -5.45 7.12 -6.79
N LEU A 364 -4.28 7.06 -7.44
CA LEU A 364 -3.54 8.25 -7.83
C LEU A 364 -4.27 9.04 -8.94
N ASN A 365 -4.84 8.37 -9.94
CA ASN A 365 -5.68 9.02 -10.95
C ASN A 365 -6.87 9.75 -10.33
N TYR A 366 -7.55 9.14 -9.36
CA TYR A 366 -8.65 9.77 -8.64
C TYR A 366 -8.20 11.03 -7.89
N LYS A 367 -7.07 10.96 -7.20
CA LYS A 367 -6.51 12.10 -6.46
C LYS A 367 -6.06 13.23 -7.39
N ILE A 368 -5.48 12.91 -8.54
CA ILE A 368 -5.10 13.92 -9.55
C ILE A 368 -6.38 14.55 -10.13
N ALA A 369 -7.40 13.75 -10.46
CA ALA A 369 -8.69 14.27 -10.89
C ALA A 369 -9.30 15.22 -9.85
N SER A 370 -9.18 14.90 -8.55
CA SER A 370 -9.66 15.77 -7.45
C SER A 370 -8.91 17.09 -7.38
N LEU A 371 -7.60 17.13 -7.69
CA LEU A 371 -6.85 18.39 -7.78
C LEU A 371 -7.36 19.27 -8.93
N TYR A 372 -7.54 18.70 -10.12
CA TYR A 372 -8.05 19.43 -11.27
C TYR A 372 -9.48 19.92 -11.03
N PHE A 373 -10.35 19.08 -10.47
CA PHE A 373 -11.71 19.46 -10.10
C PHE A 373 -11.72 20.63 -9.11
N GLY A 374 -10.92 20.56 -8.04
CA GLY A 374 -10.84 21.61 -7.03
C GLY A 374 -10.24 22.93 -7.56
N ASN A 375 -9.41 22.86 -8.60
CA ASN A 375 -8.84 24.04 -9.28
C ASN A 375 -9.82 24.66 -10.29
N GLY A 376 -10.84 23.93 -10.74
CA GLY A 376 -11.79 24.36 -11.77
C GLY A 376 -11.46 23.88 -13.18
N ASP A 377 -10.42 23.06 -13.37
CA ASP A 377 -10.02 22.47 -14.65
C ASP A 377 -10.83 21.18 -14.90
N PHE A 378 -12.14 21.34 -15.10
CA PHE A 378 -13.10 20.23 -15.13
C PHE A 378 -12.91 19.29 -16.32
N ASP A 379 -12.49 19.79 -17.49
CA ASP A 379 -12.17 19.05 -18.68
C ASP A 379 -11.03 18.04 -18.45
N ILE A 380 -9.92 18.51 -17.85
CA ILE A 380 -8.78 17.64 -17.54
C ILE A 380 -9.17 16.66 -16.41
N SER A 381 -9.96 17.09 -15.43
CA SER A 381 -10.50 16.21 -14.40
C SER A 381 -11.28 15.04 -15.03
N ILE A 382 -12.13 15.30 -16.04
CA ILE A 382 -12.88 14.30 -16.78
C ILE A 382 -11.94 13.25 -17.43
N ASP A 383 -10.85 13.69 -18.05
CA ASP A 383 -9.87 12.78 -18.67
C ASP A 383 -9.28 11.76 -17.68
N TYR A 384 -8.91 12.23 -16.47
CA TYR A 384 -8.42 11.33 -15.43
C TYR A 384 -9.50 10.41 -14.88
N LEU A 385 -10.73 10.89 -14.72
CA LEU A 385 -11.86 10.09 -14.26
C LEU A 385 -12.25 9.02 -15.28
N GLN A 386 -12.16 9.32 -16.58
CA GLN A 386 -12.40 8.34 -17.65
C GLN A 386 -11.39 7.18 -17.62
N LYS A 387 -10.12 7.43 -17.26
CA LYS A 387 -9.13 6.36 -17.04
C LYS A 387 -9.59 5.36 -15.99
N ILE A 388 -10.36 5.82 -14.98
CA ILE A 388 -10.94 4.97 -13.93
C ILE A 388 -12.23 4.30 -14.42
N ILE A 389 -13.14 5.07 -15.01
CA ILE A 389 -14.49 4.64 -15.39
C ILE A 389 -14.46 3.54 -16.47
N TYR A 390 -13.55 3.68 -17.44
CA TYR A 390 -13.39 2.76 -18.57
C TYR A 390 -12.24 1.76 -18.39
N GLY A 391 -11.54 1.81 -17.26
CA GLY A 391 -10.52 0.82 -16.91
C GLY A 391 -11.14 -0.56 -16.65
N ASN A 392 -10.39 -1.62 -16.96
CA ASN A 392 -10.84 -3.02 -16.80
C ASN A 392 -10.80 -3.52 -15.33
N ASP A 393 -10.60 -2.65 -14.34
CA ASP A 393 -10.41 -3.05 -12.95
C ASP A 393 -11.71 -2.97 -12.15
N SER A 394 -12.19 -4.13 -11.72
CA SER A 394 -13.44 -4.26 -10.93
C SER A 394 -13.20 -4.29 -9.41
N MET A 395 -11.97 -4.08 -8.95
CA MET A 395 -11.62 -4.31 -7.53
C MET A 395 -12.00 -3.19 -6.55
N ARG A 396 -12.40 -2.00 -7.03
CA ARG A 396 -12.71 -0.84 -6.18
C ARG A 396 -14.02 -0.21 -6.61
N ASP A 397 -15.12 -0.91 -6.30
CA ASP A 397 -16.48 -0.45 -6.61
C ASP A 397 -16.78 0.93 -6.00
N ASP A 398 -16.27 1.22 -4.79
CA ASP A 398 -16.37 2.52 -4.14
C ASP A 398 -15.71 3.63 -5.00
N LEU A 399 -14.47 3.44 -5.40
CA LEU A 399 -13.74 4.41 -6.21
C LEU A 399 -14.39 4.62 -7.58
N GLN A 400 -14.90 3.53 -8.18
CA GLN A 400 -15.67 3.57 -9.41
C GLN A 400 -16.96 4.38 -9.29
N CYS A 401 -17.65 4.28 -8.14
CA CYS A 401 -18.86 5.05 -7.85
C CYS A 401 -18.55 6.55 -7.75
N TYR A 402 -17.56 6.90 -6.93
CA TYR A 402 -17.23 8.31 -6.70
C TYR A 402 -16.52 8.97 -7.88
N ALA A 403 -15.79 8.21 -8.70
CA ALA A 403 -15.27 8.70 -9.97
C ALA A 403 -16.40 9.11 -10.92
N ARG A 404 -17.47 8.30 -11.00
CA ARG A 404 -18.66 8.64 -11.83
C ARG A 404 -19.43 9.81 -11.27
N LEU A 405 -19.53 9.94 -9.96
CA LEU A 405 -20.19 11.09 -9.35
C LEU A 405 -19.41 12.40 -9.63
N MET A 406 -18.10 12.38 -9.44
CA MET A 406 -17.24 13.54 -9.74
C MET A 406 -17.26 13.88 -11.24
N HIS A 407 -17.24 12.86 -12.11
CA HIS A 407 -17.37 13.04 -13.56
C HIS A 407 -18.69 13.72 -13.94
N LEU A 408 -19.81 13.31 -13.32
CA LEU A 408 -21.11 13.95 -13.51
C LEU A 408 -21.09 15.41 -13.06
N MET A 409 -20.47 15.69 -11.90
CA MET A 409 -20.36 17.06 -11.38
C MET A 409 -19.45 17.93 -12.27
N ALA A 410 -18.37 17.38 -12.83
CA ALA A 410 -17.50 18.10 -13.75
C ALA A 410 -18.23 18.46 -15.06
N HIS A 411 -19.05 17.57 -15.62
CA HIS A 411 -19.90 17.89 -16.77
C HIS A 411 -20.97 18.94 -16.45
N TYR A 412 -21.51 18.92 -15.23
CA TYR A 412 -22.41 19.97 -14.75
C TYR A 412 -21.73 21.35 -14.73
N GLU A 413 -20.50 21.41 -14.22
CA GLU A 413 -19.73 22.66 -14.18
C GLU A 413 -19.39 23.23 -15.57
N LEU A 414 -19.15 22.36 -16.54
CA LEU A 414 -18.89 22.73 -17.95
C LEU A 414 -20.16 23.14 -18.70
N GLY A 415 -21.33 22.98 -18.09
CA GLY A 415 -22.61 23.29 -18.76
C GLY A 415 -23.01 22.29 -19.84
N ASN A 416 -22.51 21.07 -19.82
CA ASN A 416 -22.82 20.00 -20.76
C ASN A 416 -24.21 19.39 -20.48
N PHE A 417 -25.23 20.24 -20.44
CA PHE A 417 -26.57 19.88 -19.95
C PHE A 417 -27.28 18.84 -20.82
N GLU A 418 -26.97 18.75 -22.11
CA GLU A 418 -27.58 17.78 -23.05
C GLU A 418 -27.34 16.33 -22.65
N ILE A 419 -26.17 16.02 -22.06
CA ILE A 419 -25.79 14.65 -21.69
C ILE A 419 -26.06 14.32 -20.21
N ILE A 420 -26.31 15.33 -19.37
CA ILE A 420 -26.37 15.14 -17.90
C ILE A 420 -27.49 14.20 -17.48
N ASP A 421 -28.67 14.29 -18.08
CA ASP A 421 -29.79 13.41 -17.69
C ASP A 421 -29.48 11.93 -18.01
N SER A 422 -28.79 11.68 -19.12
CA SER A 422 -28.32 10.33 -19.46
C SER A 422 -27.21 9.84 -18.53
N LEU A 423 -26.29 10.73 -18.14
CA LEU A 423 -25.24 10.43 -17.17
C LEU A 423 -25.82 10.14 -15.78
N ILE A 424 -26.78 10.95 -15.29
CA ILE A 424 -27.46 10.69 -14.00
C ILE A 424 -28.08 9.28 -14.01
N ARG A 425 -28.83 8.91 -15.06
CA ARG A 425 -29.42 7.57 -15.16
C ARG A 425 -28.38 6.46 -15.16
N SER A 426 -27.26 6.68 -15.83
CA SER A 426 -26.16 5.71 -15.91
C SER A 426 -25.48 5.53 -14.54
N VAL A 427 -25.11 6.65 -13.89
CA VAL A 427 -24.44 6.65 -12.59
C VAL A 427 -25.35 6.08 -11.50
N TYR A 428 -26.63 6.49 -11.48
CA TYR A 428 -27.64 5.95 -10.57
C TYR A 428 -27.74 4.41 -10.68
N ARG A 429 -27.91 3.88 -11.90
CA ARG A 429 -27.98 2.43 -12.13
C ARG A 429 -26.71 1.71 -11.68
N PHE A 430 -25.54 2.30 -11.95
CA PHE A 430 -24.27 1.71 -11.53
C PHE A 430 -24.16 1.66 -10.01
N MET A 431 -24.39 2.79 -9.32
CA MET A 431 -24.28 2.87 -7.86
C MET A 431 -25.32 1.99 -7.15
N SER A 432 -26.54 1.94 -7.68
CA SER A 432 -27.61 1.08 -7.17
C SER A 432 -27.25 -0.41 -7.28
N LYS A 433 -26.72 -0.84 -8.43
CA LYS A 433 -26.25 -2.22 -8.64
C LYS A 433 -25.09 -2.60 -7.71
N LYS A 434 -24.28 -1.63 -7.32
CA LYS A 434 -23.14 -1.81 -6.39
C LYS A 434 -23.53 -1.60 -4.92
N GLU A 435 -24.80 -1.37 -4.64
CA GLU A 435 -25.32 -1.08 -3.29
C GLU A 435 -24.57 0.09 -2.60
N ASN A 436 -24.13 1.06 -3.39
CA ASN A 436 -23.36 2.22 -2.95
C ASN A 436 -24.15 3.52 -3.02
N LEU A 437 -25.46 3.46 -3.16
CA LEU A 437 -26.34 4.62 -3.25
C LEU A 437 -26.82 4.99 -1.85
N THR A 438 -26.28 6.12 -1.33
CA THR A 438 -26.74 6.70 -0.05
C THR A 438 -27.72 7.85 -0.29
N ILE A 439 -28.27 8.43 0.79
CA ILE A 439 -29.18 9.58 0.69
C ILE A 439 -28.42 10.80 0.11
N VAL A 440 -27.12 10.93 0.39
CA VAL A 440 -26.30 12.04 -0.15
C VAL A 440 -26.28 12.01 -1.68
N GLU A 441 -26.00 10.87 -2.30
CA GLU A 441 -26.02 10.75 -3.76
C GLU A 441 -27.42 10.95 -4.35
N GLN A 442 -28.45 10.47 -3.68
CA GLN A 442 -29.84 10.68 -4.13
C GLN A 442 -30.21 12.16 -4.15
N GLU A 443 -29.90 12.91 -3.09
CA GLU A 443 -30.10 14.37 -3.04
C GLU A 443 -29.28 15.08 -4.11
N MET A 444 -28.02 14.68 -4.34
CA MET A 444 -27.20 15.23 -5.42
C MET A 444 -27.80 14.98 -6.80
N PHE A 445 -28.28 13.77 -7.09
CA PHE A 445 -28.92 13.47 -8.39
C PHE A 445 -30.22 14.25 -8.58
N LYS A 446 -31.02 14.36 -7.54
CA LYS A 446 -32.25 15.16 -7.55
C LYS A 446 -31.96 16.64 -7.83
N PHE A 447 -30.96 17.19 -7.13
CA PHE A 447 -30.53 18.57 -7.35
C PHE A 447 -30.02 18.76 -8.79
N LEU A 448 -29.08 17.94 -9.25
CA LEU A 448 -28.50 18.06 -10.59
C LEU A 448 -29.57 17.98 -11.67
N ARG A 449 -30.55 17.07 -11.55
CA ARG A 449 -31.66 16.95 -12.51
C ARG A 449 -32.56 18.17 -12.53
N ASN A 450 -32.88 18.72 -11.36
CA ASN A 450 -33.81 19.84 -11.27
C ASN A 450 -33.15 21.18 -11.64
N SER A 451 -31.85 21.33 -11.41
CA SER A 451 -31.12 22.59 -11.60
C SER A 451 -31.08 23.08 -13.06
N PHE A 452 -31.29 22.21 -14.06
CA PHE A 452 -31.34 22.62 -15.49
C PHE A 452 -32.64 23.35 -15.85
N GLN A 453 -33.72 23.03 -15.15
CA GLN A 453 -35.04 23.63 -15.42
C GLN A 453 -35.28 24.90 -14.61
N VAL A 454 -34.32 25.24 -13.73
CA VAL A 454 -34.48 26.36 -12.80
C VAL A 454 -33.88 27.65 -13.38
N HIS A 455 -34.69 28.70 -13.41
CA HIS A 455 -34.22 30.04 -13.79
C HIS A 455 -32.98 30.42 -12.93
N ARG A 456 -32.00 31.10 -13.54
CA ARG A 456 -30.73 31.50 -12.90
C ARG A 456 -30.91 32.16 -11.53
N GLN A 457 -31.99 32.93 -11.33
CA GLN A 457 -32.34 33.58 -10.07
C GLN A 457 -32.73 32.58 -8.94
N LYS A 458 -33.25 31.40 -9.28
CA LYS A 458 -33.66 30.38 -8.31
C LYS A 458 -32.57 29.35 -8.03
N LEU A 459 -31.43 29.44 -8.69
CA LEU A 459 -30.33 28.46 -8.56
C LEU A 459 -29.66 28.58 -7.18
N LYS A 460 -29.41 29.81 -6.67
CA LYS A 460 -28.85 30.01 -5.31
C LYS A 460 -29.73 29.45 -4.20
N PRO A 461 -31.06 29.72 -4.17
CA PRO A 461 -31.97 29.05 -3.23
C PRO A 461 -31.90 27.53 -3.29
N ALA A 462 -31.84 26.91 -4.49
CA ALA A 462 -31.73 25.47 -4.65
C ALA A 462 -30.42 24.91 -4.07
N PHE A 463 -29.28 25.60 -4.26
CA PHE A 463 -28.02 25.25 -3.60
C PHE A 463 -28.10 25.39 -2.07
N GLN A 464 -28.81 26.39 -1.56
CA GLN A 464 -29.02 26.59 -0.12
C GLN A 464 -29.83 25.43 0.48
N GLU A 465 -30.91 25.01 -0.17
CA GLU A 465 -31.71 23.84 0.25
C GLU A 465 -30.89 22.57 0.27
N LEU A 466 -30.08 22.31 -0.79
CA LEU A 466 -29.18 21.18 -0.86
C LEU A 466 -28.16 21.23 0.29
N LEU A 467 -27.55 22.37 0.55
CA LEU A 467 -26.58 22.54 1.65
C LEU A 467 -27.18 22.16 3.00
N VAL A 468 -28.40 22.66 3.28
CA VAL A 468 -29.11 22.36 4.53
C VAL A 468 -29.42 20.89 4.65
N SER A 469 -29.87 20.26 3.57
CA SER A 469 -30.14 18.81 3.53
C SER A 469 -28.88 18.00 3.81
N LEU A 470 -27.77 18.29 3.11
CA LEU A 470 -26.52 17.53 3.26
C LEU A 470 -25.84 17.77 4.63
N LYS A 471 -25.88 18.99 5.19
CA LYS A 471 -25.36 19.26 6.53
C LYS A 471 -26.06 18.50 7.65
N LYS A 472 -27.34 18.16 7.49
CA LYS A 472 -28.06 17.27 8.43
C LYS A 472 -27.49 15.84 8.38
N LEU A 473 -27.06 15.40 7.20
CA LEU A 473 -26.52 14.06 6.98
C LEU A 473 -25.07 13.90 7.45
N GLU A 474 -24.30 14.99 7.59
CA GLU A 474 -22.90 14.94 8.09
C GLU A 474 -22.75 14.26 9.46
N LYS A 475 -23.80 14.30 10.30
CA LYS A 475 -23.81 13.65 11.62
C LYS A 475 -24.04 12.13 11.56
N ASN A 476 -24.53 11.63 10.42
CA ASN A 476 -24.79 10.20 10.24
C ASN A 476 -23.61 9.55 9.51
N ARG A 477 -22.79 8.80 10.24
CA ARG A 477 -21.58 8.15 9.70
C ARG A 477 -21.85 7.24 8.50
N PHE A 478 -23.02 6.64 8.38
CA PHE A 478 -23.36 5.80 7.22
C PHE A 478 -23.66 6.62 5.96
N GLN A 479 -23.90 7.92 6.11
CA GLN A 479 -24.14 8.86 5.00
C GLN A 479 -22.91 9.72 4.66
N THR A 480 -21.89 9.78 5.53
CA THR A 480 -20.72 10.65 5.36
C THR A 480 -19.67 10.10 4.40
N ARG A 481 -19.86 8.90 3.89
CA ARG A 481 -18.92 8.23 3.00
C ARG A 481 -18.59 9.05 1.75
N SER A 482 -19.59 9.66 1.14
CA SER A 482 -19.43 10.49 -0.05
C SER A 482 -18.51 11.69 0.20
N PHE A 483 -18.60 12.29 1.39
CA PHE A 483 -17.80 13.44 1.79
C PHE A 483 -16.32 13.10 1.99
N ALA A 484 -15.98 11.84 2.27
CA ALA A 484 -14.58 11.37 2.36
C ALA A 484 -13.89 11.29 0.99
N TYR A 485 -14.66 11.13 -0.08
CA TYR A 485 -14.13 11.05 -1.45
C TYR A 485 -14.14 12.41 -2.16
N LEU A 486 -15.14 13.25 -1.89
CA LEU A 486 -15.27 14.56 -2.51
C LEU A 486 -15.86 15.55 -1.50
N ASP A 487 -15.23 16.72 -1.35
CA ASP A 487 -15.74 17.79 -0.49
C ASP A 487 -16.93 18.51 -1.17
N ILE A 488 -18.06 17.79 -1.22
CA ILE A 488 -19.32 18.27 -1.82
C ILE A 488 -19.80 19.53 -1.10
N ILE A 489 -19.62 19.63 0.22
CA ILE A 489 -20.03 20.78 1.01
C ILE A 489 -19.29 22.05 0.57
N SER A 490 -17.95 21.97 0.43
CA SER A 490 -17.16 23.12 -0.03
C SER A 490 -17.47 23.48 -1.48
N TRP A 491 -17.80 22.50 -2.32
CA TRP A 491 -18.27 22.75 -3.69
C TRP A 491 -19.58 23.54 -3.69
N ILE A 492 -20.60 23.18 -2.88
CA ILE A 492 -21.86 23.89 -2.78
C ILE A 492 -21.64 25.32 -2.23
N GLU A 493 -20.84 25.43 -1.16
CA GLU A 493 -20.54 26.74 -0.55
C GLU A 493 -19.82 27.67 -1.54
N SER A 494 -18.97 27.13 -2.43
CA SER A 494 -18.31 27.91 -3.49
C SER A 494 -19.33 28.57 -4.43
N LYS A 495 -20.44 27.88 -4.75
CA LYS A 495 -21.52 28.38 -5.60
C LYS A 495 -22.37 29.44 -4.88
N LEU A 496 -22.60 29.25 -3.60
CA LEU A 496 -23.36 30.22 -2.79
C LEU A 496 -22.60 31.52 -2.57
N MET A 497 -21.27 31.41 -2.38
CA MET A 497 -20.40 32.56 -2.09
C MET A 497 -19.85 33.22 -3.36
N ASP A 498 -20.10 32.67 -4.55
CA ASP A 498 -19.48 33.09 -5.82
C ASP A 498 -17.95 33.15 -5.72
N LYS A 499 -17.34 32.14 -5.06
CA LYS A 499 -15.89 32.03 -4.85
C LYS A 499 -15.38 30.71 -5.44
N PRO A 500 -14.12 30.65 -5.89
CA PRO A 500 -13.49 29.37 -6.22
C PRO A 500 -13.49 28.39 -5.03
N MET A 501 -13.68 27.11 -5.30
CA MET A 501 -13.66 26.05 -4.27
C MET A 501 -12.34 26.07 -3.45
N SER A 502 -11.23 26.36 -4.12
CA SER A 502 -9.91 26.55 -3.49
C SER A 502 -9.91 27.62 -2.39
N GLN A 503 -10.55 28.76 -2.66
CA GLN A 503 -10.65 29.86 -1.70
C GLN A 503 -11.54 29.48 -0.51
N VAL A 504 -12.67 28.84 -0.74
CA VAL A 504 -13.59 28.39 0.33
C VAL A 504 -12.88 27.42 1.29
N ILE A 505 -12.16 26.44 0.75
CA ILE A 505 -11.41 25.47 1.57
C ILE A 505 -10.28 26.18 2.34
N ASN A 506 -9.55 27.09 1.69
CA ASN A 506 -8.47 27.83 2.34
C ASN A 506 -8.98 28.72 3.47
N GLU A 507 -10.12 29.42 3.28
CA GLU A 507 -10.76 30.21 4.34
C GLU A 507 -11.15 29.34 5.54
N LYS A 508 -11.70 28.14 5.32
CA LYS A 508 -12.00 27.17 6.40
C LYS A 508 -10.73 26.74 7.16
N TYR A 509 -9.65 26.45 6.44
CA TYR A 509 -8.36 26.14 7.03
C TYR A 509 -7.84 27.28 7.91
N LEU A 510 -7.85 28.51 7.41
CA LEU A 510 -7.38 29.68 8.15
C LEU A 510 -8.24 29.96 9.39
N GLN A 511 -9.55 29.78 9.32
CA GLN A 511 -10.45 29.89 10.48
C GLN A 511 -10.13 28.81 11.54
N HIS A 512 -9.90 27.58 11.12
CA HIS A 512 -9.50 26.51 12.04
C HIS A 512 -8.14 26.82 12.71
N LYS A 513 -7.18 27.32 11.94
CA LYS A 513 -5.86 27.71 12.45
C LYS A 513 -5.98 28.81 13.52
N LYS A 514 -6.80 29.85 13.28
CA LYS A 514 -7.03 30.92 14.24
C LYS A 514 -7.67 30.44 15.55
N ARG A 515 -8.62 29.49 15.48
CA ARG A 515 -9.25 28.92 16.68
C ARG A 515 -8.26 28.20 17.58
N ILE A 516 -7.30 27.47 17.01
CA ILE A 516 -6.26 26.75 17.77
C ILE A 516 -5.26 27.72 18.44
N TYR A 517 -4.96 28.87 17.81
CA TYR A 517 -4.05 29.86 18.40
C TYR A 517 -4.72 30.68 19.52
N ASN A 518 -6.05 30.73 19.57
CA ASN A 518 -6.82 31.48 20.57
C ASN A 518 -7.34 30.59 21.72
N SER A 519 -7.14 29.25 21.65
CA SER A 519 -7.44 28.27 22.69
C SER A 519 -6.15 27.84 23.40
#